data_6843e2b58d9f69bed0e755e75c641da3
#
_entry.id   6843e2b58d9f69bed0e755e75c641da3
#
_cell.length_a   1.000
_cell.length_b   1.000
_cell.length_c   1.000
_cell.angle_alpha   90.00
_cell.angle_beta   90.00
_cell.angle_gamma   90.00
#
_symmetry.space_group_name_H-M   'P 1'
#
loop_
_entity.id
_entity.type
_entity.pdbx_description
1 polymer ?
#
loop_
_entity_poly.entity_id
_entity_poly.type
_entity_poly.pdbx_seq_one_letter_code
_entity_poly.pdbx_strand_id
1 'polypeptide(L)'
;MSGHALSNPERRLLAAMQSEGAGHQWNIEAILEACGWTDQARAAGAALGLVEAGMAEVDETVQKNWVLGTEGKVAIEKGLLESRLWNWLLGQPDDSRGMGDLQAAGIVEKHETGIGIGLLKGLGVSIDSGSLKLPSETSSVDMEIARRTAFLSELKEGELLEHFKGRKGLIQSTEVITRLWRITSQGSTVTELEESEEVVELTPEMLQGEEWRDLAFKSFDPKLKATTPSGGRPHPMQSLIERIRSIFLEMGFSEISGDYVQTAGWNMDALFIPQDHPAREMQDTFYLDDPASMDIEQARLDQWRSIHEHGGDTGSTGWGGMFSDEVAKKGLLRTHTTVNTIRHLAERPDEPCRVFAIGRVFRKESIDRTHLPEFHQIEGIIMEPEANLPMLVTTLKTFYEKMGYPEVRVRPAYFPYTEPSLEVEVKWRGEWLELGGAGIFRPEVTEPLGCKWPVCAWGMGLERLAMLVLGLDDIRQLYISDLEWLRQQPIL
;
A
#
# COMPACT_ATOMS: atom_id res chain seq x y z
N MET A 1 40.70 32.94 -16.76
CA MET A 1 39.27 32.77 -16.99
C MET A 1 39.16 31.60 -17.95
N SER A 2 38.75 30.45 -17.49
CA SER A 2 38.52 29.28 -18.35
C SER A 2 37.27 29.60 -19.17
N GLY A 3 37.46 29.84 -20.47
CA GLY A 3 36.35 30.13 -21.38
C GLY A 3 35.40 28.94 -21.39
N HIS A 4 34.12 29.20 -21.19
CA HIS A 4 33.07 28.21 -21.35
C HIS A 4 33.04 27.80 -22.84
N ALA A 5 33.40 26.56 -23.16
CA ALA A 5 33.31 26.03 -24.51
C ALA A 5 31.83 25.80 -24.84
N LEU A 6 31.29 26.48 -25.84
CA LEU A 6 29.90 26.34 -26.26
C LEU A 6 29.63 24.94 -26.82
N SER A 7 28.56 24.30 -26.34
CA SER A 7 28.01 23.07 -26.93
C SER A 7 27.32 23.37 -28.28
N ASN A 8 27.12 22.34 -29.10
CA ASN A 8 26.43 22.51 -30.39
C ASN A 8 25.02 23.11 -30.29
N PRO A 9 24.17 22.76 -29.31
CA PRO A 9 22.90 23.45 -29.11
C PRO A 9 23.07 24.95 -28.77
N GLU A 10 24.06 25.33 -27.95
CA GLU A 10 24.34 26.72 -27.61
C GLU A 10 24.86 27.50 -28.83
N ARG A 11 25.75 26.89 -29.62
CA ARG A 11 26.26 27.52 -30.87
C ARG A 11 25.12 27.79 -31.86
N ARG A 12 24.24 26.80 -32.07
CA ARG A 12 23.10 26.91 -32.97
C ARG A 12 22.10 27.99 -32.51
N LEU A 13 21.79 28.02 -31.21
CA LEU A 13 20.95 29.08 -30.66
C LEU A 13 21.60 30.44 -30.76
N LEU A 14 22.89 30.55 -30.42
CA LEU A 14 23.61 31.81 -30.49
C LEU A 14 23.69 32.35 -31.93
N ALA A 15 23.89 31.47 -32.92
CA ALA A 15 23.85 31.84 -34.34
C ALA A 15 22.45 32.39 -34.73
N ALA A 16 21.38 31.76 -34.29
CA ALA A 16 20.03 32.25 -34.50
C ALA A 16 19.80 33.61 -33.82
N MET A 17 20.28 33.77 -32.58
CA MET A 17 20.17 35.04 -31.86
C MET A 17 20.96 36.17 -32.51
N GLN A 18 22.13 35.88 -33.08
CA GLN A 18 22.93 36.86 -33.81
C GLN A 18 22.25 37.34 -35.10
N SER A 19 21.56 36.44 -35.82
CA SER A 19 20.88 36.79 -37.09
C SER A 19 19.76 37.79 -36.91
N GLU A 20 19.06 37.78 -35.77
CA GLU A 20 17.95 38.70 -35.45
C GLU A 20 18.43 39.99 -34.73
N GLY A 21 19.63 39.97 -34.16
CA GLY A 21 20.26 41.10 -33.51
C GLY A 21 19.87 41.36 -32.06
N ALA A 22 20.57 42.31 -31.42
CA ALA A 22 20.53 42.55 -29.98
C ALA A 22 19.17 43.04 -29.40
N GLY A 23 18.26 43.52 -30.24
CA GLY A 23 16.95 44.03 -29.82
C GLY A 23 15.86 42.97 -29.76
N HIS A 24 16.10 41.78 -30.29
CA HIS A 24 15.08 40.73 -30.35
C HIS A 24 14.94 40.01 -29.01
N GLN A 25 13.68 39.77 -28.60
CA GLN A 25 13.35 39.00 -27.39
C GLN A 25 12.89 37.61 -27.80
N TRP A 26 13.53 36.60 -27.20
CA TRP A 26 13.29 35.22 -27.51
C TRP A 26 12.46 34.57 -26.39
N ASN A 27 11.31 34.01 -26.72
CA ASN A 27 10.61 33.05 -25.85
C ASN A 27 10.97 31.63 -26.28
N ILE A 28 10.52 30.65 -25.54
CA ILE A 28 10.84 29.24 -25.80
C ILE A 28 10.33 28.76 -27.17
N GLU A 29 9.16 29.24 -27.59
CA GLU A 29 8.55 28.88 -28.89
C GLU A 29 9.37 29.45 -30.06
N ALA A 30 9.79 30.69 -29.97
CA ALA A 30 10.66 31.31 -30.98
C ALA A 30 12.02 30.60 -31.09
N ILE A 31 12.59 30.15 -29.96
CA ILE A 31 13.83 29.37 -29.96
C ILE A 31 13.63 28.03 -30.66
N LEU A 32 12.51 27.32 -30.35
CA LEU A 32 12.20 26.03 -30.98
C LEU A 32 12.08 26.18 -32.50
N GLU A 33 11.36 27.20 -32.96
CA GLU A 33 11.15 27.48 -34.39
C GLU A 33 12.48 27.83 -35.10
N ALA A 34 13.24 28.79 -34.59
CA ALA A 34 14.48 29.24 -35.17
C ALA A 34 15.57 28.17 -35.25
N CYS A 35 15.64 27.30 -34.21
CA CYS A 35 16.62 26.23 -34.17
C CYS A 35 16.11 24.92 -34.83
N GLY A 36 14.83 24.82 -35.24
CA GLY A 36 14.23 23.62 -35.78
C GLY A 36 14.16 22.48 -34.75
N TRP A 37 13.92 22.81 -33.48
CA TRP A 37 13.80 21.84 -32.39
C TRP A 37 12.35 21.60 -32.00
N THR A 38 12.09 20.41 -31.49
CA THR A 38 10.78 20.01 -30.92
C THR A 38 10.83 19.81 -29.40
N ASP A 39 12.05 19.73 -28.84
CA ASP A 39 12.28 19.48 -27.42
C ASP A 39 12.50 20.77 -26.64
N GLN A 40 11.53 21.13 -25.80
CA GLN A 40 11.61 22.34 -24.95
C GLN A 40 12.75 22.25 -23.91
N ALA A 41 13.08 21.07 -23.41
CA ALA A 41 14.16 20.90 -22.43
C ALA A 41 15.53 21.23 -23.08
N ARG A 42 15.72 20.81 -24.33
CA ARG A 42 16.92 21.16 -25.13
C ARG A 42 17.03 22.66 -25.37
N ALA A 43 15.92 23.29 -25.74
CA ALA A 43 15.90 24.73 -26.02
C ALA A 43 16.18 25.54 -24.73
N ALA A 44 15.54 25.21 -23.64
CA ALA A 44 15.74 25.85 -22.34
C ALA A 44 17.18 25.64 -21.82
N GLY A 45 17.72 24.43 -21.97
CA GLY A 45 19.10 24.11 -21.58
C GLY A 45 20.13 24.93 -22.34
N ALA A 46 19.99 25.02 -23.66
CA ALA A 46 20.88 25.84 -24.49
C ALA A 46 20.79 27.33 -24.11
N ALA A 47 19.58 27.87 -23.90
CA ALA A 47 19.38 29.26 -23.52
C ALA A 47 19.98 29.57 -22.14
N LEU A 48 19.83 28.68 -21.17
CA LEU A 48 20.45 28.84 -19.84
C LEU A 48 21.98 28.73 -19.91
N GLY A 49 22.53 27.82 -20.71
CA GLY A 49 23.97 27.71 -20.92
C GLY A 49 24.57 28.97 -21.50
N LEU A 50 23.88 29.64 -22.45
CA LEU A 50 24.29 30.95 -22.97
C LEU A 50 24.24 32.06 -21.91
N VAL A 51 23.27 32.00 -20.98
CA VAL A 51 23.19 32.93 -19.84
C VAL A 51 24.38 32.73 -18.89
N GLU A 52 24.68 31.47 -18.56
CA GLU A 52 25.84 31.12 -17.71
C GLU A 52 27.16 31.51 -18.32
N ALA A 53 27.26 31.45 -19.68
CA ALA A 53 28.43 31.91 -20.42
C ALA A 53 28.50 33.45 -20.58
N GLY A 54 27.47 34.18 -20.11
CA GLY A 54 27.39 35.64 -20.26
C GLY A 54 27.06 36.13 -21.69
N MET A 55 26.65 35.20 -22.56
CA MET A 55 26.34 35.49 -23.98
C MET A 55 24.88 35.84 -24.23
N ALA A 56 24.02 35.51 -23.28
CA ALA A 56 22.62 35.92 -23.26
C ALA A 56 22.21 36.41 -21.85
N GLU A 57 21.12 37.15 -21.79
CA GLU A 57 20.44 37.57 -20.57
C GLU A 57 19.03 37.03 -20.58
N VAL A 58 18.47 36.78 -19.39
CA VAL A 58 17.10 36.31 -19.23
C VAL A 58 16.30 37.22 -18.33
N ASP A 59 15.12 37.63 -18.79
CA ASP A 59 14.12 38.32 -17.99
C ASP A 59 13.05 37.28 -17.57
N GLU A 60 12.90 37.06 -16.27
CA GLU A 60 11.90 36.18 -15.73
C GLU A 60 10.72 36.96 -15.14
N THR A 61 9.51 36.62 -15.58
CA THR A 61 8.27 37.15 -15.02
C THR A 61 7.47 36.00 -14.39
N VAL A 62 7.22 36.10 -13.10
CA VAL A 62 6.41 35.11 -12.37
C VAL A 62 4.99 35.64 -12.22
N GLN A 63 4.04 34.99 -12.86
CA GLN A 63 2.61 35.31 -12.71
C GLN A 63 1.94 34.21 -11.85
N LYS A 64 1.21 34.66 -10.82
CA LYS A 64 0.39 33.78 -10.00
C LYS A 64 -1.01 33.71 -10.59
N ASN A 65 -1.36 32.56 -11.10
CA ASN A 65 -2.71 32.27 -11.57
C ASN A 65 -3.46 31.41 -10.54
N TRP A 66 -4.73 31.69 -10.41
CA TRP A 66 -5.60 30.91 -9.53
C TRP A 66 -6.38 29.92 -10.40
N VAL A 67 -6.41 28.66 -9.96
CA VAL A 67 -7.14 27.58 -10.64
C VAL A 67 -8.01 26.84 -9.61
N LEU A 68 -9.05 26.17 -10.09
CA LEU A 68 -9.88 25.35 -9.23
C LEU A 68 -9.09 24.14 -8.69
N GLY A 69 -9.15 23.97 -7.39
CA GLY A 69 -8.72 22.76 -6.71
C GLY A 69 -9.72 21.60 -6.91
N THR A 70 -9.43 20.45 -6.31
CA THR A 70 -10.28 19.25 -6.43
C THR A 70 -11.70 19.50 -5.92
N GLU A 71 -11.85 20.14 -4.76
CA GLU A 71 -13.17 20.50 -4.20
C GLU A 71 -13.86 21.60 -5.02
N GLY A 72 -13.10 22.52 -5.63
CA GLY A 72 -13.65 23.55 -6.50
C GLY A 72 -14.28 22.99 -7.76
N LYS A 73 -13.70 21.97 -8.36
CA LYS A 73 -14.28 21.25 -9.52
C LYS A 73 -15.58 20.55 -9.13
N VAL A 74 -15.62 19.89 -7.98
CA VAL A 74 -16.83 19.27 -7.44
C VAL A 74 -17.91 20.33 -7.13
N ALA A 75 -17.50 21.51 -6.61
CA ALA A 75 -18.42 22.59 -6.29
C ALA A 75 -19.08 23.24 -7.54
N ILE A 76 -18.41 23.23 -8.69
CA ILE A 76 -19.04 23.63 -9.95
C ILE A 76 -20.13 22.65 -10.39
N GLU A 77 -19.88 21.33 -10.25
CA GLU A 77 -20.82 20.29 -10.68
C GLU A 77 -22.01 20.14 -9.72
N LYS A 78 -21.74 20.10 -8.40
CA LYS A 78 -22.73 19.80 -7.36
C LYS A 78 -23.24 21.00 -6.60
N GLY A 79 -22.67 22.20 -6.83
CA GLY A 79 -22.90 23.41 -6.04
C GLY A 79 -21.97 23.51 -4.84
N LEU A 80 -21.71 24.76 -4.42
CA LEU A 80 -20.98 25.05 -3.16
C LEU A 80 -21.67 24.41 -1.95
N LEU A 81 -20.90 24.04 -0.94
CA LEU A 81 -21.44 23.43 0.28
C LEU A 81 -22.54 24.28 0.92
N GLU A 82 -22.30 25.59 1.06
CA GLU A 82 -23.31 26.54 1.54
C GLU A 82 -24.53 26.63 0.62
N SER A 83 -24.39 26.50 -0.70
CA SER A 83 -25.50 26.48 -1.64
C SER A 83 -26.37 25.23 -1.48
N ARG A 84 -25.75 24.05 -1.36
CA ARG A 84 -26.47 22.78 -1.15
C ARG A 84 -27.28 22.81 0.16
N LEU A 85 -26.67 23.29 1.23
CA LEU A 85 -27.30 23.40 2.55
C LEU A 85 -28.40 24.46 2.57
N TRP A 86 -28.17 25.60 1.93
CA TRP A 86 -29.16 26.68 1.83
C TRP A 86 -30.42 26.25 1.07
N ASN A 87 -30.26 25.59 -0.08
CA ASN A 87 -31.37 25.07 -0.84
C ASN A 87 -32.18 24.02 -0.06
N TRP A 88 -31.49 23.15 0.69
CA TRP A 88 -32.18 22.23 1.59
C TRP A 88 -32.96 22.98 2.66
N LEU A 89 -32.34 23.96 3.34
CA LEU A 89 -32.93 24.71 4.43
C LEU A 89 -34.19 25.47 4.00
N LEU A 90 -34.20 26.05 2.79
CA LEU A 90 -35.36 26.72 2.21
C LEU A 90 -36.53 25.76 1.92
N GLY A 91 -36.19 24.52 1.56
CA GLY A 91 -37.18 23.48 1.26
C GLY A 91 -37.82 22.80 2.47
N GLN A 92 -37.30 23.07 3.71
CA GLN A 92 -37.80 22.41 4.91
C GLN A 92 -38.76 23.30 5.71
N PRO A 93 -39.83 22.73 6.28
CA PRO A 93 -40.70 23.44 7.24
C PRO A 93 -39.93 23.70 8.54
N ASP A 94 -40.36 24.66 9.34
CA ASP A 94 -39.64 25.17 10.53
C ASP A 94 -39.38 24.11 11.59
N ASP A 95 -40.19 23.08 11.71
CA ASP A 95 -40.09 21.97 12.64
C ASP A 95 -39.15 20.84 12.16
N SER A 96 -38.72 20.87 10.90
CA SER A 96 -37.86 19.85 10.26
C SER A 96 -36.50 20.41 9.85
N ARG A 97 -36.01 21.46 10.52
CA ARG A 97 -34.71 22.10 10.28
C ARG A 97 -33.67 21.74 11.35
N GLY A 98 -33.86 20.61 12.02
CA GLY A 98 -32.94 20.09 13.03
C GLY A 98 -31.67 19.51 12.45
N MET A 99 -30.64 19.39 13.31
CA MET A 99 -29.37 18.77 12.94
C MET A 99 -29.50 17.30 12.55
N GLY A 100 -30.47 16.59 13.17
CA GLY A 100 -30.78 15.20 12.84
C GLY A 100 -31.41 15.08 11.44
N ASP A 101 -32.29 16.02 11.10
CA ASP A 101 -32.96 16.03 9.80
C ASP A 101 -31.97 16.31 8.65
N LEU A 102 -31.03 17.22 8.90
CA LEU A 102 -29.95 17.51 7.94
C LEU A 102 -29.08 16.27 7.67
N GLN A 103 -28.73 15.51 8.70
CA GLN A 103 -27.96 14.29 8.54
C GLN A 103 -28.74 13.18 7.83
N ALA A 104 -30.03 13.06 8.15
CA ALA A 104 -30.92 12.08 7.51
C ALA A 104 -31.17 12.38 6.02
N ALA A 105 -31.11 13.66 5.62
CA ALA A 105 -31.31 14.08 4.24
C ALA A 105 -30.17 13.70 3.29
N GLY A 106 -28.98 13.35 3.80
CA GLY A 106 -27.84 12.87 3.00
C GLY A 106 -27.29 13.88 1.97
N ILE A 107 -27.55 15.18 2.15
CA ILE A 107 -27.14 16.24 1.21
C ILE A 107 -25.65 16.59 1.34
N VAL A 108 -25.10 16.36 2.53
CA VAL A 108 -23.70 16.61 2.88
C VAL A 108 -23.15 15.42 3.63
N GLU A 109 -21.87 15.19 3.50
CA GLU A 109 -21.20 14.14 4.24
C GLU A 109 -21.06 14.51 5.73
N LYS A 110 -20.94 13.52 6.60
CA LYS A 110 -20.89 13.72 8.05
C LYS A 110 -19.78 14.69 8.47
N HIS A 111 -18.63 14.67 7.78
CA HIS A 111 -17.51 15.57 8.07
C HIS A 111 -17.73 17.00 7.52
N GLU A 112 -18.57 17.19 6.50
CA GLU A 112 -18.90 18.51 5.93
C GLU A 112 -19.92 19.28 6.76
N THR A 113 -20.74 18.58 7.57
CA THR A 113 -21.85 19.19 8.31
C THR A 113 -21.43 20.37 9.19
N GLY A 114 -20.37 20.19 9.98
CA GLY A 114 -19.88 21.26 10.87
C GLY A 114 -19.35 22.48 10.11
N ILE A 115 -18.63 22.26 9.02
CA ILE A 115 -18.09 23.32 8.15
C ILE A 115 -19.25 24.07 7.48
N GLY A 116 -20.19 23.31 6.92
CA GLY A 116 -21.35 23.88 6.23
C GLY A 116 -22.21 24.77 7.11
N ILE A 117 -22.45 24.37 8.35
CA ILE A 117 -23.17 25.19 9.32
C ILE A 117 -22.41 26.47 9.66
N GLY A 118 -21.08 26.39 9.79
CA GLY A 118 -20.24 27.57 9.96
C GLY A 118 -20.39 28.57 8.81
N LEU A 119 -20.45 28.07 7.57
CA LEU A 119 -20.65 28.88 6.37
C LEU A 119 -22.07 29.51 6.32
N LEU A 120 -23.10 28.75 6.70
CA LEU A 120 -24.47 29.28 6.78
C LEU A 120 -24.60 30.37 7.87
N LYS A 121 -23.94 30.22 9.02
CA LYS A 121 -23.88 31.26 10.05
C LYS A 121 -23.25 32.55 9.51
N GLY A 122 -22.19 32.44 8.72
CA GLY A 122 -21.59 33.59 8.05
C GLY A 122 -22.51 34.28 7.04
N LEU A 123 -23.58 33.61 6.61
CA LEU A 123 -24.64 34.12 5.73
C LEU A 123 -25.88 34.60 6.51
N GLY A 124 -25.84 34.64 7.85
CA GLY A 124 -26.92 35.12 8.67
C GLY A 124 -27.90 34.08 9.20
N VAL A 125 -27.67 32.78 8.96
CA VAL A 125 -28.46 31.71 9.57
C VAL A 125 -28.11 31.59 11.04
N SER A 126 -29.09 31.53 11.91
CA SER A 126 -28.91 31.33 13.36
C SER A 126 -29.30 29.91 13.78
N ILE A 127 -28.85 29.51 14.97
CA ILE A 127 -29.27 28.25 15.60
C ILE A 127 -30.03 28.59 16.87
N ASP A 128 -31.25 28.08 16.96
CA ASP A 128 -32.04 28.18 18.18
C ASP A 128 -32.52 26.79 18.59
N SER A 129 -32.21 26.40 19.82
CA SER A 129 -32.58 25.09 20.41
C SER A 129 -32.26 23.88 19.55
N GLY A 130 -31.14 23.93 18.79
CA GLY A 130 -30.67 22.82 17.88
C GLY A 130 -31.31 22.83 16.51
N SER A 131 -32.15 23.81 16.16
CA SER A 131 -32.77 23.99 14.84
C SER A 131 -32.17 25.22 14.13
N LEU A 132 -32.00 25.11 12.80
CA LEU A 132 -31.54 26.20 11.95
C LEU A 132 -32.69 27.16 11.64
N LYS A 133 -32.45 28.46 11.88
CA LYS A 133 -33.41 29.52 11.61
C LYS A 133 -32.98 30.38 10.45
N LEU A 134 -33.91 30.60 9.50
CA LEU A 134 -33.66 31.48 8.38
C LEU A 134 -33.45 32.94 8.85
N PRO A 135 -32.59 33.72 8.19
CA PRO A 135 -32.49 35.15 8.38
C PRO A 135 -33.78 35.86 7.95
N SER A 136 -34.00 37.05 8.46
CA SER A 136 -35.19 37.87 8.13
C SER A 136 -35.26 38.25 6.63
N GLU A 137 -34.11 38.27 5.96
CA GLU A 137 -34.00 38.67 4.56
C GLU A 137 -33.28 37.57 3.77
N THR A 138 -34.04 36.60 3.24
CA THR A 138 -33.50 35.44 2.50
C THR A 138 -32.93 35.81 1.13
N SER A 139 -33.48 36.86 0.48
CA SER A 139 -33.00 37.32 -0.82
C SER A 139 -31.54 37.80 -0.85
N SER A 140 -31.05 38.35 0.27
CA SER A 140 -29.66 38.80 0.39
C SER A 140 -28.69 37.58 0.40
N VAL A 141 -29.11 36.49 1.03
CA VAL A 141 -28.35 35.23 1.06
C VAL A 141 -28.33 34.58 -0.31
N ASP A 142 -29.47 34.56 -1.02
CA ASP A 142 -29.56 34.03 -2.38
C ASP A 142 -28.59 34.77 -3.32
N MET A 143 -28.56 36.11 -3.25
CA MET A 143 -27.64 36.93 -4.05
C MET A 143 -26.18 36.65 -3.73
N GLU A 144 -25.81 36.50 -2.45
CA GLU A 144 -24.43 36.24 -2.05
C GLU A 144 -24.00 34.83 -2.47
N ILE A 145 -24.85 33.82 -2.36
CA ILE A 145 -24.55 32.45 -2.84
C ILE A 145 -24.39 32.45 -4.36
N ALA A 146 -25.26 33.13 -5.10
CA ALA A 146 -25.16 33.26 -6.53
C ALA A 146 -23.83 33.96 -6.94
N ARG A 147 -23.45 35.04 -6.24
CA ARG A 147 -22.17 35.74 -6.42
C ARG A 147 -20.97 34.83 -6.19
N ARG A 148 -20.97 34.02 -5.13
CA ARG A 148 -19.92 33.06 -4.81
C ARG A 148 -19.81 31.93 -5.83
N THR A 149 -20.95 31.43 -6.28
CA THR A 149 -21.00 30.38 -7.32
C THR A 149 -20.47 30.90 -8.66
N ALA A 150 -20.87 32.12 -9.06
CA ALA A 150 -20.38 32.75 -10.29
C ALA A 150 -18.86 33.00 -10.24
N PHE A 151 -18.30 33.33 -9.07
CA PHE A 151 -16.88 33.53 -8.89
C PHE A 151 -16.05 32.28 -9.21
N LEU A 152 -16.54 31.08 -8.92
CA LEU A 152 -15.83 29.83 -9.24
C LEU A 152 -15.68 29.60 -10.75
N SER A 153 -16.58 30.17 -11.55
CA SER A 153 -16.50 30.09 -13.01
C SER A 153 -15.46 31.07 -13.60
N GLU A 154 -15.17 32.14 -12.89
CA GLU A 154 -14.20 33.17 -13.28
C GLU A 154 -13.42 33.65 -12.05
N LEU A 155 -12.28 33.00 -11.78
CA LEU A 155 -11.41 33.33 -10.63
C LEU A 155 -10.70 34.67 -10.85
N LYS A 156 -11.41 35.79 -10.62
CA LYS A 156 -10.86 37.15 -10.73
C LYS A 156 -10.30 37.65 -9.40
N GLU A 157 -9.28 38.49 -9.45
CA GLU A 157 -8.78 39.17 -8.26
C GLU A 157 -9.86 40.01 -7.60
N GLY A 158 -9.91 39.98 -6.27
CA GLY A 158 -10.88 40.72 -5.48
C GLY A 158 -11.17 40.08 -4.12
N GLU A 159 -12.15 40.65 -3.42
CA GLU A 159 -12.54 40.24 -2.05
C GLU A 159 -12.93 38.77 -1.96
N LEU A 160 -13.61 38.21 -2.96
CA LEU A 160 -14.00 36.80 -3.00
C LEU A 160 -12.79 35.88 -3.14
N LEU A 161 -11.76 36.28 -3.87
CA LEU A 161 -10.53 35.49 -3.95
C LEU A 161 -9.90 35.34 -2.57
N GLU A 162 -9.81 36.42 -1.79
CA GLU A 162 -9.30 36.39 -0.42
C GLU A 162 -10.15 35.49 0.48
N HIS A 163 -11.47 35.57 0.34
CA HIS A 163 -12.38 34.69 1.07
C HIS A 163 -12.14 33.20 0.76
N PHE A 164 -11.93 32.85 -0.53
CA PHE A 164 -11.73 31.47 -0.94
C PHE A 164 -10.30 30.93 -0.72
N LYS A 165 -9.28 31.79 -0.60
CA LYS A 165 -7.90 31.38 -0.21
C LYS A 165 -7.85 30.61 1.10
N GLY A 166 -8.72 30.93 2.05
CA GLY A 166 -8.84 30.24 3.33
C GLY A 166 -9.50 28.86 3.26
N ARG A 167 -10.15 28.51 2.14
CA ARG A 167 -10.86 27.23 1.97
C ARG A 167 -10.00 26.25 1.18
N LYS A 168 -9.23 25.44 1.92
CA LYS A 168 -8.34 24.43 1.31
C LYS A 168 -9.12 23.53 0.34
N GLY A 169 -8.55 23.32 -0.82
CA GLY A 169 -9.12 22.43 -1.85
C GLY A 169 -10.06 23.10 -2.85
N LEU A 170 -10.62 24.29 -2.58
CA LEU A 170 -11.49 25.00 -3.52
C LEU A 170 -10.71 25.69 -4.63
N ILE A 171 -9.70 26.46 -4.28
CA ILE A 171 -8.80 27.12 -5.23
C ILE A 171 -7.35 26.87 -4.84
N GLN A 172 -6.48 26.84 -5.83
CA GLN A 172 -5.03 26.71 -5.64
C GLN A 172 -4.30 27.68 -6.55
N SER A 173 -3.15 28.18 -6.10
CA SER A 173 -2.30 29.03 -6.92
C SER A 173 -1.36 28.18 -7.75
N THR A 174 -1.22 28.51 -9.03
CA THR A 174 -0.18 28.00 -9.91
C THR A 174 0.72 29.18 -10.32
N GLU A 175 2.02 28.97 -10.27
CA GLU A 175 2.98 29.95 -10.75
C GLU A 175 3.36 29.59 -12.19
N VAL A 176 3.16 30.56 -13.09
CA VAL A 176 3.61 30.47 -14.49
C VAL A 176 4.83 31.39 -14.63
N ILE A 177 5.97 30.79 -14.92
CA ILE A 177 7.22 31.51 -15.14
C ILE A 177 7.39 31.71 -16.65
N THR A 178 7.35 32.95 -17.10
CA THR A 178 7.64 33.30 -18.47
C THR A 178 9.06 33.81 -18.53
N ARG A 179 9.86 33.28 -19.45
CA ARG A 179 11.26 33.66 -19.69
C ARG A 179 11.41 34.26 -21.06
N LEU A 180 12.08 35.39 -21.10
CA LEU A 180 12.49 36.08 -22.36
C LEU A 180 13.99 36.24 -22.37
N TRP A 181 14.62 35.69 -23.37
CA TRP A 181 16.08 35.78 -23.53
C TRP A 181 16.45 36.85 -24.56
N ARG A 182 17.59 37.49 -24.34
CA ARG A 182 18.21 38.47 -25.26
C ARG A 182 19.70 38.20 -25.36
N ILE A 183 20.26 38.41 -26.57
CA ILE A 183 21.71 38.30 -26.78
C ILE A 183 22.42 39.48 -26.13
N THR A 184 23.57 39.26 -25.52
CA THR A 184 24.44 40.31 -24.97
C THR A 184 25.40 40.84 -26.04
N SER A 185 26.07 41.94 -25.73
CA SER A 185 27.18 42.43 -26.58
C SER A 185 28.31 41.41 -26.73
N GLN A 186 28.59 40.64 -25.71
CA GLN A 186 29.59 39.56 -25.76
C GLN A 186 29.11 38.42 -26.67
N GLY A 187 27.87 38.01 -26.58
CA GLY A 187 27.31 36.99 -27.47
C GLY A 187 27.29 37.39 -28.93
N SER A 188 27.07 38.69 -29.20
CA SER A 188 27.07 39.23 -30.59
C SER A 188 28.44 39.22 -31.28
N THR A 189 29.55 39.07 -30.55
CA THR A 189 30.93 39.10 -31.08
C THR A 189 31.56 37.74 -31.29
N VAL A 190 30.88 36.66 -30.92
CA VAL A 190 31.37 35.29 -31.09
C VAL A 190 31.35 34.89 -32.56
N THR A 191 32.48 34.42 -33.07
CA THR A 191 32.66 34.07 -34.50
C THR A 191 32.71 32.59 -34.79
N GLU A 192 33.01 31.75 -33.77
CA GLU A 192 33.12 30.30 -33.91
C GLU A 192 31.79 29.62 -33.55
N LEU A 193 30.85 29.61 -34.49
CA LEU A 193 29.49 29.07 -34.31
C LEU A 193 29.25 27.79 -35.14
N GLU A 194 30.25 27.27 -35.83
CA GLU A 194 30.11 26.01 -36.56
C GLU A 194 29.90 24.84 -35.61
N GLU A 195 28.91 24.02 -35.90
CA GLU A 195 28.66 22.77 -35.16
C GLU A 195 29.82 21.81 -35.44
N SER A 196 30.46 21.29 -34.39
CA SER A 196 31.46 20.23 -34.48
C SER A 196 30.80 18.86 -34.18
N GLU A 197 31.29 17.83 -34.85
CA GLU A 197 30.90 16.45 -34.44
C GLU A 197 31.45 16.17 -33.05
N GLU A 198 30.59 16.25 -32.05
CA GLU A 198 30.96 15.93 -30.66
C GLU A 198 30.78 14.43 -30.42
N VAL A 199 31.83 13.79 -29.95
CA VAL A 199 31.80 12.39 -29.53
C VAL A 199 31.38 12.32 -28.06
N VAL A 200 30.37 11.51 -27.76
CA VAL A 200 29.83 11.32 -26.41
C VAL A 200 30.51 10.14 -25.67
N GLU A 201 30.93 9.12 -26.43
CA GLU A 201 31.50 7.89 -25.92
C GLU A 201 32.66 7.41 -26.82
N LEU A 202 33.76 6.99 -26.19
CA LEU A 202 34.88 6.37 -26.88
C LEU A 202 34.59 4.91 -27.14
N THR A 203 34.59 4.51 -28.39
CA THR A 203 34.45 3.11 -28.77
C THR A 203 35.81 2.39 -28.79
N PRO A 204 35.84 1.05 -28.62
CA PRO A 204 37.09 0.28 -28.72
C PRO A 204 37.84 0.50 -30.04
N GLU A 205 37.11 0.74 -31.15
CA GLU A 205 37.67 0.97 -32.46
C GLU A 205 38.41 2.33 -32.51
N MET A 206 37.84 3.37 -31.89
CA MET A 206 38.48 4.68 -31.78
C MET A 206 39.79 4.63 -30.99
N LEU A 207 39.87 3.74 -29.98
CA LEU A 207 41.04 3.56 -29.12
C LEU A 207 42.19 2.77 -29.79
N GLN A 208 41.91 2.05 -30.87
CA GLN A 208 42.94 1.31 -31.63
C GLN A 208 43.88 2.21 -32.46
N GLY A 209 43.43 3.44 -32.76
CA GLY A 209 44.22 4.44 -33.47
C GLY A 209 44.56 5.67 -32.59
N GLU A 210 45.17 6.70 -33.17
CA GLU A 210 45.42 7.98 -32.51
C GLU A 210 44.39 9.05 -32.92
N GLU A 211 43.47 8.74 -33.83
CA GLU A 211 42.48 9.65 -34.42
C GLU A 211 41.54 10.27 -33.38
N TRP A 212 41.30 9.56 -32.26
CA TRP A 212 40.48 10.06 -31.14
C TRP A 212 41.01 11.34 -30.49
N ARG A 213 42.31 11.64 -30.68
CA ARG A 213 42.94 12.85 -30.10
C ARG A 213 42.47 14.14 -30.80
N ASP A 214 42.06 14.02 -32.03
CA ASP A 214 41.57 15.14 -32.83
C ASP A 214 40.05 15.31 -32.80
N LEU A 215 39.33 14.41 -32.07
CA LEU A 215 37.89 14.47 -31.92
C LEU A 215 37.47 15.49 -30.85
N ALA A 216 36.38 16.22 -31.13
CA ALA A 216 35.75 17.10 -30.15
C ALA A 216 34.88 16.24 -29.21
N PHE A 217 35.23 16.19 -27.94
CA PHE A 217 34.45 15.49 -26.92
C PHE A 217 33.39 16.43 -26.32
N LYS A 218 32.17 15.89 -26.10
CA LYS A 218 31.16 16.62 -25.36
C LYS A 218 31.68 16.94 -23.97
N SER A 219 31.62 18.19 -23.54
CA SER A 219 32.05 18.59 -22.22
C SER A 219 31.21 17.88 -21.13
N PHE A 220 31.88 17.25 -20.20
CA PHE A 220 31.26 16.56 -19.06
C PHE A 220 31.38 17.45 -17.82
N ASP A 221 30.22 17.79 -17.22
CA ASP A 221 30.20 18.49 -15.94
C ASP A 221 30.00 17.45 -14.80
N PRO A 222 31.03 17.17 -14.01
CA PRO A 222 30.93 16.22 -12.89
C PRO A 222 30.03 16.71 -11.75
N LYS A 223 29.58 17.98 -11.76
CA LYS A 223 28.69 18.55 -10.76
C LYS A 223 27.21 18.40 -11.15
N LEU A 224 26.92 18.08 -12.40
CA LEU A 224 25.55 17.76 -12.80
C LEU A 224 25.05 16.56 -12.02
N LYS A 225 23.97 16.74 -11.29
CA LYS A 225 23.28 15.63 -10.63
C LYS A 225 22.74 14.70 -11.71
N ALA A 226 23.34 13.53 -11.86
CA ALA A 226 22.75 12.47 -12.65
C ALA A 226 21.38 12.11 -12.06
N THR A 227 20.41 11.84 -12.95
CA THR A 227 19.13 11.29 -12.51
C THR A 227 19.43 9.98 -11.78
N THR A 228 19.25 9.97 -10.49
CA THR A 228 19.42 8.74 -9.70
C THR A 228 18.39 7.75 -10.20
N PRO A 229 18.79 6.58 -10.74
CA PRO A 229 17.81 5.58 -11.10
C PRO A 229 17.02 5.20 -9.86
N SER A 230 15.70 5.34 -9.91
CA SER A 230 14.84 4.88 -8.84
C SER A 230 14.85 3.36 -8.85
N GLY A 231 15.74 2.75 -8.09
CA GLY A 231 15.70 1.33 -7.83
C GLY A 231 14.39 0.97 -7.12
N GLY A 232 13.77 -0.14 -7.50
CA GLY A 232 12.71 -0.73 -6.72
C GLY A 232 13.25 -1.24 -5.38
N ARG A 233 12.36 -1.39 -4.38
CA ARG A 233 12.67 -2.07 -3.12
C ARG A 233 11.56 -3.07 -2.81
N PRO A 234 11.87 -4.18 -2.15
CA PRO A 234 10.86 -5.15 -1.75
C PRO A 234 9.87 -4.51 -0.77
N HIS A 235 8.64 -5.00 -0.78
CA HIS A 235 7.68 -4.68 0.26
C HIS A 235 8.20 -5.17 1.63
N PRO A 236 8.01 -4.44 2.75
CA PRO A 236 8.51 -4.84 4.08
C PRO A 236 8.10 -6.25 4.49
N MET A 237 6.88 -6.67 4.14
CA MET A 237 6.40 -8.03 4.37
C MET A 237 7.26 -9.09 3.66
N GLN A 238 7.71 -8.81 2.42
CA GLN A 238 8.56 -9.74 1.68
C GLN A 238 9.92 -9.93 2.38
N SER A 239 10.53 -8.84 2.82
CA SER A 239 11.79 -8.90 3.58
C SER A 239 11.63 -9.69 4.88
N LEU A 240 10.49 -9.50 5.57
CA LEU A 240 10.18 -10.25 6.79
C LEU A 240 9.98 -11.74 6.51
N ILE A 241 9.25 -12.09 5.46
CA ILE A 241 9.06 -13.49 5.02
C ILE A 241 10.42 -14.15 4.75
N GLU A 242 11.30 -13.49 4.01
CA GLU A 242 12.64 -14.01 3.71
C GLU A 242 13.48 -14.21 4.98
N ARG A 243 13.40 -13.28 5.93
CA ARG A 243 14.08 -13.41 7.22
C ARG A 243 13.56 -14.61 8.02
N ILE A 244 12.24 -14.79 8.12
CA ILE A 244 11.61 -15.91 8.81
C ILE A 244 12.00 -17.23 8.15
N ARG A 245 11.95 -17.28 6.80
CA ARG A 245 12.39 -18.44 6.02
C ARG A 245 13.83 -18.81 6.33
N SER A 246 14.73 -17.86 6.31
CA SER A 246 16.14 -18.07 6.62
C SER A 246 16.35 -18.63 8.02
N ILE A 247 15.61 -18.12 9.02
CA ILE A 247 15.70 -18.61 10.41
C ILE A 247 15.28 -20.08 10.49
N PHE A 248 14.15 -20.49 9.91
CA PHE A 248 13.71 -21.88 9.94
C PHE A 248 14.66 -22.81 9.17
N LEU A 249 15.18 -22.37 8.02
CA LEU A 249 16.18 -23.14 7.27
C LEU A 249 17.46 -23.34 8.09
N GLU A 250 17.97 -22.31 8.78
CA GLU A 250 19.10 -22.41 9.70
C GLU A 250 18.84 -23.35 10.88
N MET A 251 17.60 -23.44 11.34
CA MET A 251 17.18 -24.36 12.40
C MET A 251 16.98 -25.80 11.91
N GLY A 252 17.24 -26.07 10.62
CA GLY A 252 17.16 -27.41 10.02
C GLY A 252 15.78 -27.81 9.55
N PHE A 253 14.87 -26.85 9.33
CA PHE A 253 13.56 -27.10 8.75
C PHE A 253 13.59 -27.03 7.22
N SER A 254 12.67 -27.75 6.57
CA SER A 254 12.40 -27.64 5.13
C SER A 254 11.09 -26.92 4.88
N GLU A 255 11.03 -26.04 3.88
CA GLU A 255 9.80 -25.33 3.52
C GLU A 255 8.89 -26.23 2.67
N ILE A 256 7.61 -26.25 3.00
CA ILE A 256 6.56 -26.89 2.21
C ILE A 256 5.48 -25.87 1.81
N SER A 257 4.75 -26.17 0.77
CA SER A 257 3.66 -25.37 0.25
C SER A 257 2.43 -26.23 -0.08
N GLY A 258 1.30 -25.60 -0.33
CA GLY A 258 0.08 -26.27 -0.75
C GLY A 258 -0.96 -25.31 -1.28
N ASP A 259 -2.03 -25.87 -1.86
CA ASP A 259 -3.07 -25.11 -2.54
C ASP A 259 -3.96 -24.29 -1.57
N TYR A 260 -4.47 -23.18 -2.07
CA TYR A 260 -5.43 -22.34 -1.33
C TYR A 260 -6.80 -22.99 -1.20
N VAL A 261 -7.22 -23.69 -2.26
CA VAL A 261 -8.51 -24.40 -2.32
C VAL A 261 -8.34 -25.77 -1.69
N GLN A 262 -9.15 -26.05 -0.69
CA GLN A 262 -9.12 -27.28 0.09
C GLN A 262 -10.54 -27.84 0.29
N THR A 263 -10.63 -29.11 0.68
CA THR A 263 -11.89 -29.64 1.22
C THR A 263 -12.01 -29.32 2.69
N ALA A 264 -13.24 -29.20 3.20
CA ALA A 264 -13.49 -29.07 4.62
C ALA A 264 -12.91 -30.27 5.41
N GLY A 265 -12.90 -31.46 4.82
CA GLY A 265 -12.29 -32.66 5.38
C GLY A 265 -10.80 -32.45 5.69
N TRP A 266 -10.01 -32.07 4.71
CA TRP A 266 -8.59 -31.83 4.93
C TRP A 266 -8.30 -30.59 5.80
N ASN A 267 -9.11 -29.55 5.65
CA ASN A 267 -8.90 -28.31 6.41
C ASN A 267 -9.34 -28.40 7.86
N MET A 268 -10.34 -29.25 8.20
CA MET A 268 -10.95 -29.28 9.53
C MET A 268 -11.14 -30.69 10.10
N ASP A 269 -11.68 -31.64 9.32
CA ASP A 269 -11.96 -32.98 9.85
C ASP A 269 -10.67 -33.74 10.18
N ALA A 270 -9.64 -33.59 9.35
CA ALA A 270 -8.31 -34.17 9.61
C ALA A 270 -7.63 -33.61 10.86
N LEU A 271 -8.07 -32.45 11.35
CA LEU A 271 -7.65 -31.84 12.61
C LEU A 271 -8.60 -32.12 13.76
N PHE A 272 -9.49 -33.09 13.62
CA PHE A 272 -10.45 -33.45 14.63
C PHE A 272 -11.31 -32.27 15.12
N ILE A 273 -11.59 -31.29 14.25
CA ILE A 273 -12.51 -30.19 14.53
C ILE A 273 -13.94 -30.69 14.28
N PRO A 274 -14.85 -30.69 15.28
CA PRO A 274 -16.19 -31.22 15.10
C PRO A 274 -16.96 -30.52 13.99
N GLN A 275 -17.86 -31.24 13.30
CA GLN A 275 -18.56 -30.68 12.14
C GLN A 275 -19.60 -29.61 12.48
N ASP A 276 -19.98 -29.48 13.73
CA ASP A 276 -20.84 -28.44 14.31
C ASP A 276 -20.03 -27.29 14.98
N HIS A 277 -18.70 -27.28 14.83
CA HIS A 277 -17.86 -26.22 15.41
C HIS A 277 -18.16 -24.86 14.77
N PRO A 278 -18.30 -23.78 15.57
CA PRO A 278 -18.62 -22.43 15.07
C PRO A 278 -17.68 -21.93 13.95
N ALA A 279 -16.39 -22.26 13.99
CA ALA A 279 -15.43 -21.88 12.95
C ALA A 279 -15.76 -22.41 11.54
N ARG A 280 -16.68 -23.39 11.43
CA ARG A 280 -17.17 -23.92 10.16
C ARG A 280 -18.35 -23.14 9.60
N GLU A 281 -18.93 -22.23 10.37
CA GLU A 281 -20.06 -21.44 9.90
C GLU A 281 -19.66 -20.52 8.75
N MET A 282 -20.63 -20.20 7.90
CA MET A 282 -20.40 -19.31 6.75
C MET A 282 -19.90 -17.91 7.14
N GLN A 283 -19.94 -17.58 8.44
CA GLN A 283 -19.44 -16.32 8.97
C GLN A 283 -17.90 -16.29 9.07
N ASP A 284 -17.28 -17.47 9.33
CA ASP A 284 -15.83 -17.54 9.58
C ASP A 284 -15.04 -18.22 8.46
N THR A 285 -15.70 -18.95 7.54
CA THR A 285 -15.09 -19.71 6.46
C THR A 285 -15.63 -19.28 5.10
N PHE A 286 -14.74 -19.10 4.12
CA PHE A 286 -15.12 -18.89 2.73
C PHE A 286 -15.33 -20.24 2.03
N TYR A 287 -16.56 -20.71 1.96
CA TYR A 287 -16.94 -21.82 1.10
C TYR A 287 -17.06 -21.36 -0.35
N LEU A 288 -16.73 -22.25 -1.28
CA LEU A 288 -16.73 -21.96 -2.72
C LEU A 288 -18.03 -22.43 -3.38
N ASP A 289 -18.49 -21.68 -4.35
CA ASP A 289 -19.59 -22.09 -5.23
C ASP A 289 -19.07 -22.97 -6.37
N ASP A 290 -17.82 -22.81 -6.78
CA ASP A 290 -17.13 -23.61 -7.81
C ASP A 290 -15.64 -23.73 -7.47
N PRO A 291 -15.11 -24.94 -7.15
CA PRO A 291 -15.86 -26.17 -6.91
C PRO A 291 -16.57 -26.18 -5.56
N ALA A 292 -17.90 -26.35 -5.57
CA ALA A 292 -18.69 -26.47 -4.33
C ALA A 292 -18.38 -27.73 -3.53
N SER A 293 -17.95 -28.78 -4.21
CA SER A 293 -17.58 -30.07 -3.63
C SER A 293 -16.38 -30.67 -4.35
N MET A 294 -15.51 -31.33 -3.62
CA MET A 294 -14.30 -31.96 -4.13
C MET A 294 -14.19 -33.39 -3.58
N ASP A 295 -13.61 -34.30 -4.37
CA ASP A 295 -13.49 -35.71 -3.97
C ASP A 295 -12.44 -35.92 -2.87
N ILE A 296 -12.77 -36.82 -1.96
CA ILE A 296 -11.88 -37.38 -0.94
C ILE A 296 -11.99 -38.90 -1.02
N GLU A 297 -10.87 -39.61 -0.89
CA GLU A 297 -10.85 -41.05 -0.86
C GLU A 297 -11.80 -41.61 0.22
N GLN A 298 -12.63 -42.57 -0.15
CA GLN A 298 -13.63 -43.15 0.79
C GLN A 298 -12.97 -43.73 2.04
N ALA A 299 -11.84 -44.40 1.89
CA ALA A 299 -11.10 -44.93 3.03
C ALA A 299 -10.72 -43.87 4.06
N ARG A 300 -10.37 -42.66 3.58
CA ARG A 300 -10.04 -41.50 4.42
C ARG A 300 -11.29 -40.96 5.14
N LEU A 301 -12.39 -40.85 4.42
CA LEU A 301 -13.68 -40.44 5.01
C LEU A 301 -14.15 -41.44 6.10
N ASP A 302 -14.01 -42.73 5.85
CA ASP A 302 -14.39 -43.76 6.82
C ASP A 302 -13.50 -43.71 8.07
N GLN A 303 -12.21 -43.45 7.93
CA GLN A 303 -11.32 -43.24 9.08
C GLN A 303 -11.73 -41.99 9.90
N TRP A 304 -11.93 -40.85 9.27
CA TRP A 304 -12.36 -39.64 9.97
C TRP A 304 -13.72 -39.81 10.61
N ARG A 305 -14.68 -40.47 9.96
CA ARG A 305 -15.98 -40.81 10.54
C ARG A 305 -15.81 -41.60 11.82
N SER A 306 -15.02 -42.70 11.78
CA SER A 306 -14.79 -43.54 12.96
C SER A 306 -14.20 -42.74 14.12
N ILE A 307 -13.21 -41.87 13.83
CA ILE A 307 -12.57 -41.02 14.84
C ILE A 307 -13.55 -40.00 15.42
N HIS A 308 -14.28 -39.28 14.56
CA HIS A 308 -15.20 -38.23 15.00
C HIS A 308 -16.39 -38.81 15.80
N GLU A 309 -16.96 -39.94 15.36
CA GLU A 309 -18.14 -40.51 16.01
C GLU A 309 -17.81 -41.27 17.29
N HIS A 310 -16.69 -42.01 17.31
CA HIS A 310 -16.40 -42.97 18.37
C HIS A 310 -14.96 -42.96 18.89
N GLY A 311 -14.11 -42.09 18.34
CA GLY A 311 -12.69 -42.01 18.71
C GLY A 311 -11.79 -43.03 18.01
N GLY A 312 -12.34 -43.94 17.17
CA GLY A 312 -11.56 -44.97 16.49
C GLY A 312 -10.81 -45.86 17.48
N ASP A 313 -9.56 -46.16 17.16
CA ASP A 313 -8.67 -46.97 18.03
C ASP A 313 -7.82 -46.11 19.00
N THR A 314 -8.03 -44.78 19.05
CA THR A 314 -7.22 -43.82 19.82
C THR A 314 -7.47 -43.85 21.34
N GLY A 315 -8.45 -44.62 21.80
CA GLY A 315 -8.89 -44.64 23.21
C GLY A 315 -9.76 -43.44 23.60
N SER A 316 -10.09 -42.57 22.67
CA SER A 316 -11.03 -41.45 22.82
C SER A 316 -12.45 -41.92 22.55
N THR A 317 -13.44 -41.12 22.96
CA THR A 317 -14.87 -41.39 22.68
C THR A 317 -15.36 -40.64 21.42
N GLY A 318 -14.51 -39.90 20.75
CA GLY A 318 -14.89 -38.99 19.68
C GLY A 318 -15.77 -37.84 20.16
N TRP A 319 -16.46 -37.20 19.23
CA TRP A 319 -17.41 -36.12 19.53
C TRP A 319 -18.85 -36.65 19.74
N GLY A 320 -19.12 -37.86 19.29
CA GLY A 320 -20.41 -38.55 19.50
C GLY A 320 -21.55 -38.09 18.57
N GLY A 321 -21.28 -37.22 17.61
CA GLY A 321 -22.22 -36.79 16.58
C GLY A 321 -22.12 -37.65 15.32
N MET A 322 -23.10 -37.54 14.40
CA MET A 322 -23.01 -38.18 13.09
C MET A 322 -22.07 -37.39 12.17
N PHE A 323 -21.15 -38.09 11.51
CA PHE A 323 -20.25 -37.50 10.54
C PHE A 323 -20.87 -37.45 9.13
N SER A 324 -20.80 -36.34 8.45
CA SER A 324 -21.33 -36.14 7.09
C SER A 324 -20.20 -36.03 6.05
N ASP A 325 -20.19 -36.96 5.08
CA ASP A 325 -19.27 -36.90 3.95
C ASP A 325 -19.51 -35.67 3.08
N GLU A 326 -20.77 -35.25 2.96
CA GLU A 326 -21.12 -34.07 2.18
C GLU A 326 -20.49 -32.79 2.77
N VAL A 327 -20.48 -32.69 4.10
CA VAL A 327 -19.82 -31.58 4.82
C VAL A 327 -18.31 -31.67 4.63
N ALA A 328 -17.70 -32.84 4.74
CA ALA A 328 -16.27 -33.02 4.54
C ALA A 328 -15.79 -32.68 3.11
N LYS A 329 -16.62 -32.95 2.11
CA LYS A 329 -16.30 -32.72 0.69
C LYS A 329 -16.47 -31.26 0.23
N LYS A 330 -17.07 -30.38 1.04
CA LYS A 330 -17.24 -28.97 0.66
C LYS A 330 -15.92 -28.30 0.34
N GLY A 331 -15.87 -27.59 -0.81
CA GLY A 331 -14.75 -26.76 -1.20
C GLY A 331 -14.70 -25.44 -0.42
N LEU A 332 -13.52 -25.04 0.02
CA LEU A 332 -13.30 -23.81 0.76
C LEU A 332 -11.92 -23.20 0.49
N LEU A 333 -11.74 -21.93 0.81
CA LEU A 333 -10.41 -21.33 0.95
C LEU A 333 -9.84 -21.70 2.33
N ARG A 334 -8.61 -22.22 2.36
CA ARG A 334 -7.97 -22.69 3.60
C ARG A 334 -7.96 -21.60 4.68
N THR A 335 -8.37 -21.97 5.89
CA THR A 335 -8.43 -21.06 7.06
C THR A 335 -7.13 -21.03 7.85
N HIS A 336 -6.20 -21.92 7.55
CA HIS A 336 -4.86 -22.05 8.14
C HIS A 336 -3.95 -22.85 7.21
N THR A 337 -2.65 -22.71 7.41
CA THR A 337 -1.63 -23.45 6.65
C THR A 337 -1.37 -24.84 7.22
N THR A 338 -1.95 -25.19 8.36
CA THR A 338 -1.86 -26.53 8.99
C THR A 338 -2.33 -27.65 8.05
N VAL A 339 -3.23 -27.33 7.11
CA VAL A 339 -3.63 -28.31 6.07
C VAL A 339 -2.44 -28.80 5.25
N ASN A 340 -1.41 -27.99 5.03
CA ASN A 340 -0.21 -28.40 4.29
C ASN A 340 0.61 -29.42 5.09
N THR A 341 0.78 -29.16 6.40
CA THR A 341 1.52 -30.06 7.30
C THR A 341 0.78 -31.38 7.52
N ILE A 342 -0.56 -31.36 7.62
CA ILE A 342 -1.39 -32.55 7.71
C ILE A 342 -1.28 -33.41 6.43
N ARG A 343 -1.31 -32.80 5.24
CA ARG A 343 -1.12 -33.51 3.98
C ARG A 343 0.29 -34.11 3.87
N HIS A 344 1.30 -33.34 4.27
CA HIS A 344 2.68 -33.83 4.32
C HIS A 344 2.84 -35.05 5.23
N LEU A 345 2.22 -35.03 6.42
CA LEU A 345 2.21 -36.18 7.34
C LEU A 345 1.48 -37.40 6.75
N ALA A 346 0.36 -37.18 6.05
CA ALA A 346 -0.39 -38.26 5.40
C ALA A 346 0.39 -38.92 4.26
N GLU A 347 1.25 -38.18 3.55
CA GLU A 347 2.09 -38.70 2.47
C GLU A 347 3.34 -39.40 3.00
N ARG A 348 3.85 -39.01 4.18
CA ARG A 348 5.11 -39.48 4.75
C ARG A 348 4.98 -39.79 6.24
N PRO A 349 4.10 -40.70 6.64
CA PRO A 349 3.73 -40.90 8.05
C PRO A 349 4.83 -41.56 8.90
N ASP A 350 5.80 -42.21 8.28
CA ASP A 350 6.88 -42.96 8.92
C ASP A 350 8.27 -42.31 8.71
N GLU A 351 8.34 -41.12 8.12
CA GLU A 351 9.58 -40.37 7.93
C GLU A 351 9.70 -39.26 8.98
N PRO A 352 10.79 -39.21 9.79
CA PRO A 352 11.02 -38.04 10.64
C PRO A 352 11.11 -36.76 9.82
N CYS A 353 10.45 -35.70 10.28
CA CYS A 353 10.47 -34.47 9.55
C CYS A 353 10.45 -33.22 10.46
N ARG A 354 11.07 -32.16 9.98
CA ARG A 354 10.95 -30.77 10.47
C ARG A 354 10.60 -29.91 9.30
N VAL A 355 9.33 -29.52 9.19
CA VAL A 355 8.85 -28.75 8.05
C VAL A 355 8.09 -27.53 8.53
N PHE A 356 8.12 -26.48 7.70
CA PHE A 356 7.34 -25.28 7.92
C PHE A 356 6.68 -24.80 6.62
N ALA A 357 5.65 -24.01 6.74
CA ALA A 357 4.96 -23.37 5.65
C ALA A 357 4.70 -21.90 5.99
N ILE A 358 4.89 -20.99 5.03
CA ILE A 358 4.45 -19.61 5.11
C ILE A 358 3.48 -19.38 3.96
N GLY A 359 2.25 -19.01 4.27
CA GLY A 359 1.25 -18.87 3.21
C GLY A 359 0.03 -18.09 3.64
N ARG A 360 -0.69 -17.61 2.63
CA ARG A 360 -1.96 -16.92 2.83
C ARG A 360 -3.03 -17.86 3.33
N VAL A 361 -3.84 -17.34 4.23
CA VAL A 361 -5.02 -17.99 4.78
C VAL A 361 -6.19 -17.01 4.74
N PHE A 362 -7.41 -17.54 4.76
CA PHE A 362 -8.61 -16.78 4.49
C PHE A 362 -9.65 -17.03 5.58
N ARG A 363 -10.12 -15.97 6.24
CA ARG A 363 -11.16 -16.02 7.26
C ARG A 363 -12.16 -14.91 7.02
N LYS A 364 -13.44 -15.22 7.03
CA LYS A 364 -14.51 -14.26 6.78
C LYS A 364 -14.77 -13.39 8.02
N GLU A 365 -13.72 -12.71 8.48
CA GLU A 365 -13.75 -11.80 9.62
C GLU A 365 -14.09 -10.37 9.18
N SER A 366 -14.65 -9.58 10.09
CA SER A 366 -14.84 -8.15 9.87
C SER A 366 -13.49 -7.43 9.89
N ILE A 367 -13.25 -6.57 8.90
CA ILE A 367 -12.01 -5.81 8.80
C ILE A 367 -11.94 -4.77 9.91
N ASP A 368 -10.91 -4.87 10.75
CA ASP A 368 -10.60 -3.88 11.79
C ASP A 368 -9.08 -3.63 11.88
N ARG A 369 -8.62 -3.03 12.97
CA ARG A 369 -7.19 -2.73 13.19
C ARG A 369 -6.32 -3.97 13.41
N THR A 370 -6.90 -5.13 13.69
CA THR A 370 -6.24 -6.37 14.10
C THR A 370 -6.67 -7.59 13.28
N HIS A 371 -7.70 -7.46 12.45
CA HIS A 371 -8.27 -8.53 11.65
C HIS A 371 -8.40 -8.17 10.18
N LEU A 372 -8.04 -9.13 9.34
CA LEU A 372 -8.16 -9.05 7.88
C LEU A 372 -8.77 -10.36 7.37
N PRO A 373 -9.56 -10.32 6.28
CA PRO A 373 -10.13 -11.53 5.67
C PRO A 373 -9.09 -12.41 4.98
N GLU A 374 -7.93 -11.85 4.68
CA GLU A 374 -6.76 -12.50 4.11
C GLU A 374 -5.53 -12.06 4.89
N PHE A 375 -4.73 -13.02 5.36
CA PHE A 375 -3.48 -12.76 6.05
C PHE A 375 -2.52 -13.95 5.87
N HIS A 376 -1.28 -13.84 6.35
CA HIS A 376 -0.30 -14.92 6.27
C HIS A 376 -0.17 -15.64 7.61
N GLN A 377 -0.09 -16.96 7.54
CA GLN A 377 0.25 -17.80 8.68
C GLN A 377 1.60 -18.46 8.46
N ILE A 378 2.40 -18.48 9.51
CA ILE A 378 3.62 -19.27 9.63
C ILE A 378 3.23 -20.50 10.43
N GLU A 379 3.39 -21.66 9.85
CA GLU A 379 3.07 -22.95 10.44
C GLU A 379 4.33 -23.82 10.45
N GLY A 380 4.45 -24.71 11.43
CA GLY A 380 5.51 -25.71 11.40
C GLY A 380 5.21 -26.92 12.26
N ILE A 381 5.83 -28.04 11.92
CA ILE A 381 5.76 -29.28 12.68
C ILE A 381 7.14 -29.91 12.86
N ILE A 382 7.27 -30.68 13.93
CA ILE A 382 8.37 -31.61 14.18
C ILE A 382 7.75 -32.97 14.43
N MET A 383 8.05 -33.97 13.59
CA MET A 383 7.72 -35.37 13.82
C MET A 383 8.99 -36.17 13.93
N GLU A 384 9.31 -36.65 15.10
CA GLU A 384 10.49 -37.49 15.36
C GLU A 384 10.31 -38.31 16.66
N PRO A 385 11.07 -39.39 16.87
CA PRO A 385 10.91 -40.27 17.99
C PRO A 385 10.92 -39.60 19.38
N GLU A 386 11.71 -38.51 19.49
CA GLU A 386 11.93 -37.76 20.72
C GLU A 386 11.11 -36.48 20.82
N ALA A 387 10.19 -36.22 19.85
CA ALA A 387 9.38 -35.02 19.84
C ALA A 387 8.54 -34.92 21.12
N ASN A 388 8.66 -33.78 21.80
CA ASN A 388 8.02 -33.55 23.10
C ASN A 388 7.78 -32.06 23.35
N LEU A 389 7.05 -31.73 24.40
CA LEU A 389 6.70 -30.33 24.74
C LEU A 389 7.91 -29.46 25.04
N PRO A 390 8.95 -29.89 25.81
CA PRO A 390 10.18 -29.10 25.95
C PRO A 390 10.87 -28.77 24.63
N MET A 391 10.92 -29.71 23.69
CA MET A 391 11.49 -29.47 22.35
C MET A 391 10.71 -28.40 21.61
N LEU A 392 9.38 -28.48 21.60
CA LEU A 392 8.50 -27.47 21.00
C LEU A 392 8.75 -26.09 21.60
N VAL A 393 8.73 -25.97 22.93
CA VAL A 393 8.97 -24.69 23.63
C VAL A 393 10.34 -24.12 23.30
N THR A 394 11.38 -24.97 23.26
CA THR A 394 12.74 -24.55 22.93
C THR A 394 12.82 -24.05 21.49
N THR A 395 12.21 -24.77 20.56
CA THR A 395 12.16 -24.36 19.13
C THR A 395 11.54 -22.97 18.97
N LEU A 396 10.39 -22.74 19.61
CA LEU A 396 9.69 -21.45 19.53
C LEU A 396 10.49 -20.32 20.20
N LYS A 397 11.09 -20.56 21.37
CA LYS A 397 11.96 -19.59 22.02
C LYS A 397 13.16 -19.22 21.14
N THR A 398 13.82 -20.22 20.55
CA THR A 398 14.96 -20.00 19.64
C THR A 398 14.57 -19.21 18.42
N PHE A 399 13.39 -19.47 17.84
CA PHE A 399 12.87 -18.70 16.73
C PHE A 399 12.68 -17.22 17.10
N TYR A 400 11.98 -16.93 18.19
CA TYR A 400 11.76 -15.54 18.61
C TYR A 400 13.04 -14.83 19.05
N GLU A 401 13.98 -15.52 19.68
CA GLU A 401 15.31 -14.99 20.00
C GLU A 401 16.08 -14.56 18.74
N LYS A 402 16.08 -15.41 17.69
CA LYS A 402 16.66 -15.09 16.37
C LYS A 402 15.94 -13.93 15.67
N MET A 403 14.66 -13.77 15.93
CA MET A 403 13.87 -12.61 15.49
C MET A 403 14.19 -11.32 16.26
N GLY A 404 14.93 -11.40 17.38
CA GLY A 404 15.30 -10.27 18.24
C GLY A 404 14.38 -10.08 19.46
N TYR A 405 13.54 -11.05 19.78
CA TYR A 405 12.59 -11.04 20.92
C TYR A 405 12.93 -12.14 21.92
N PRO A 406 13.92 -11.96 22.83
CA PRO A 406 14.33 -13.02 23.76
C PRO A 406 13.36 -13.24 24.93
N GLU A 407 12.52 -12.25 25.25
CA GLU A 407 11.54 -12.38 26.33
C GLU A 407 10.28 -13.09 25.82
N VAL A 408 10.28 -14.43 25.91
CA VAL A 408 9.18 -15.31 25.47
C VAL A 408 8.66 -16.09 26.65
N ARG A 409 7.35 -16.14 26.80
CA ARG A 409 6.67 -17.05 27.73
C ARG A 409 5.62 -17.88 27.01
N VAL A 410 5.29 -19.02 27.60
CA VAL A 410 4.19 -19.89 27.15
C VAL A 410 3.17 -20.01 28.27
N ARG A 411 1.90 -20.12 27.89
CA ARG A 411 0.80 -20.39 28.82
C ARG A 411 -0.09 -21.50 28.29
N PRO A 412 -0.75 -22.28 29.17
CA PRO A 412 -1.70 -23.28 28.73
C PRO A 412 -2.84 -22.65 27.91
N ALA A 413 -3.26 -23.39 26.88
CA ALA A 413 -4.36 -23.01 25.99
C ALA A 413 -5.20 -24.23 25.65
N TYR A 414 -6.20 -24.07 24.82
CA TYR A 414 -7.02 -25.15 24.28
C TYR A 414 -7.17 -25.02 22.78
N PHE A 415 -6.85 -26.11 22.09
CA PHE A 415 -7.18 -26.30 20.67
C PHE A 415 -7.73 -27.72 20.48
N PRO A 416 -8.72 -27.93 19.59
CA PRO A 416 -9.36 -29.26 19.46
C PRO A 416 -8.40 -30.34 18.95
N TYR A 417 -7.30 -29.98 18.32
CA TYR A 417 -6.34 -30.87 17.65
C TYR A 417 -5.04 -31.12 18.42
N THR A 418 -4.80 -30.43 19.53
CA THR A 418 -3.57 -30.59 20.34
C THR A 418 -3.84 -30.89 21.79
N GLU A 419 -2.95 -31.71 22.41
CA GLU A 419 -2.90 -31.98 23.84
C GLU A 419 -1.47 -32.42 24.22
N PRO A 420 -0.75 -31.68 25.05
CA PRO A 420 -1.09 -30.38 25.60
C PRO A 420 -1.09 -29.26 24.54
N SER A 421 -1.88 -28.20 24.82
CA SER A 421 -1.93 -26.99 24.01
C SER A 421 -1.34 -25.81 24.78
N LEU A 422 -0.69 -24.90 24.08
CA LEU A 422 -0.13 -23.70 24.65
C LEU A 422 -0.24 -22.50 23.68
N GLU A 423 -0.26 -21.30 24.24
CA GLU A 423 -0.08 -20.04 23.55
C GLU A 423 1.31 -19.48 23.81
N VAL A 424 1.88 -18.84 22.78
CA VAL A 424 3.19 -18.19 22.84
C VAL A 424 2.99 -16.68 22.88
N GLU A 425 3.57 -16.07 23.90
CA GLU A 425 3.54 -14.63 24.10
C GLU A 425 4.95 -14.05 24.11
N VAL A 426 5.11 -12.90 23.49
CA VAL A 426 6.35 -12.14 23.43
C VAL A 426 6.15 -10.81 24.14
N LYS A 427 7.16 -10.37 24.89
CA LYS A 427 7.09 -9.08 25.55
C LYS A 427 7.43 -7.95 24.58
N TRP A 428 6.49 -7.03 24.40
CA TRP A 428 6.62 -5.89 23.53
C TRP A 428 6.07 -4.62 24.20
N ARG A 429 6.87 -3.54 24.19
CA ARG A 429 6.52 -2.25 24.83
C ARG A 429 6.03 -2.38 26.28
N GLY A 430 6.56 -3.39 26.99
CA GLY A 430 6.22 -3.64 28.39
C GLY A 430 5.04 -4.56 28.64
N GLU A 431 4.28 -4.94 27.61
CA GLU A 431 3.12 -5.81 27.66
C GLU A 431 3.40 -7.19 27.01
N TRP A 432 2.62 -8.20 27.38
CA TRP A 432 2.68 -9.53 26.77
C TRP A 432 1.69 -9.60 25.62
N LEU A 433 2.20 -9.87 24.42
CA LEU A 433 1.41 -10.00 23.20
C LEU A 433 1.41 -11.45 22.73
N GLU A 434 0.22 -12.04 22.58
CA GLU A 434 0.03 -13.35 21.98
C GLU A 434 0.35 -13.29 20.49
N LEU A 435 1.21 -14.22 20.04
CA LEU A 435 1.63 -14.31 18.64
C LEU A 435 1.22 -15.61 17.95
N GLY A 436 0.84 -16.65 18.71
CA GLY A 436 0.39 -17.89 18.12
C GLY A 436 0.15 -19.02 19.11
N GLY A 437 -0.45 -20.08 18.60
CA GLY A 437 -0.72 -21.30 19.31
C GLY A 437 0.24 -22.43 18.93
N ALA A 438 0.44 -23.36 19.87
CA ALA A 438 1.26 -24.53 19.63
C ALA A 438 0.80 -25.71 20.51
N GLY A 439 1.26 -26.90 20.23
CA GLY A 439 0.95 -28.09 21.02
C GLY A 439 1.48 -29.37 20.40
N ILE A 440 1.13 -30.49 21.00
CA ILE A 440 1.38 -31.82 20.45
C ILE A 440 0.08 -32.28 19.81
N PHE A 441 0.10 -32.73 18.57
CA PHE A 441 -1.10 -33.27 17.94
C PHE A 441 -1.63 -34.49 18.72
N ARG A 442 -2.93 -34.51 18.87
CA ARG A 442 -3.65 -35.59 19.54
C ARG A 442 -3.59 -36.88 18.70
N PRO A 443 -3.74 -38.07 19.35
CA PRO A 443 -3.85 -39.34 18.62
C PRO A 443 -4.94 -39.33 17.56
N GLU A 444 -6.07 -38.63 17.79
CA GLU A 444 -7.19 -38.55 16.87
C GLU A 444 -6.80 -37.82 15.55
N VAL A 445 -5.72 -37.05 15.56
CA VAL A 445 -5.14 -36.39 14.34
C VAL A 445 -4.09 -37.30 13.73
N THR A 446 -3.17 -37.86 14.54
CA THR A 446 -1.96 -38.51 14.03
C THR A 446 -2.18 -39.97 13.64
N GLU A 447 -3.03 -40.73 14.35
CA GLU A 447 -3.31 -42.15 14.07
C GLU A 447 -4.00 -42.35 12.71
N PRO A 448 -5.06 -41.58 12.33
CA PRO A 448 -5.66 -41.72 11.00
C PRO A 448 -4.69 -41.40 9.84
N LEU A 449 -3.65 -40.58 10.11
CA LEU A 449 -2.62 -40.28 9.14
C LEU A 449 -1.55 -41.37 9.07
N GLY A 450 -1.50 -42.26 10.06
CA GLY A 450 -0.47 -43.30 10.19
C GLY A 450 0.85 -42.82 10.77
N CYS A 451 0.87 -41.67 11.44
CA CYS A 451 2.10 -41.09 11.98
C CYS A 451 2.76 -42.02 13.01
N LYS A 452 4.02 -42.31 12.81
CA LYS A 452 4.79 -43.22 13.62
C LYS A 452 5.27 -42.64 14.95
N TRP A 453 5.46 -41.32 15.02
CA TRP A 453 6.01 -40.63 16.19
C TRP A 453 5.13 -39.43 16.58
N PRO A 454 5.33 -38.91 17.80
CA PRO A 454 4.65 -37.70 18.23
C PRO A 454 4.94 -36.52 17.29
N VAL A 455 3.96 -35.63 17.16
CA VAL A 455 4.06 -34.46 16.29
C VAL A 455 3.87 -33.20 17.13
N CYS A 456 4.93 -32.41 17.26
CA CYS A 456 4.85 -31.03 17.74
C CYS A 456 4.39 -30.12 16.59
N ALA A 457 3.46 -29.20 16.88
CA ALA A 457 2.93 -28.26 15.88
C ALA A 457 2.78 -26.86 16.45
N TRP A 458 2.90 -25.85 15.62
CA TRP A 458 2.62 -24.45 15.95
C TRP A 458 2.11 -23.67 14.75
N GLY A 459 1.35 -22.61 15.05
CA GLY A 459 0.87 -21.64 14.04
C GLY A 459 0.94 -20.22 14.58
N MET A 460 1.44 -19.29 13.77
CA MET A 460 1.65 -17.88 14.11
C MET A 460 1.13 -16.98 13.00
N GLY A 461 0.48 -15.86 13.36
CA GLY A 461 0.10 -14.82 12.40
C GLY A 461 1.31 -13.97 12.01
N LEU A 462 1.64 -13.93 10.72
CA LEU A 462 2.81 -13.17 10.23
C LEU A 462 2.58 -11.67 10.38
N GLU A 463 1.39 -11.17 10.12
CA GLU A 463 1.06 -9.76 10.21
C GLU A 463 1.16 -9.21 11.63
N ARG A 464 0.80 -10.00 12.64
CA ARG A 464 1.02 -9.62 14.05
C ARG A 464 2.50 -9.47 14.36
N LEU A 465 3.34 -10.37 13.85
CA LEU A 465 4.79 -10.25 13.95
C LEU A 465 5.33 -9.05 13.16
N ALA A 466 4.76 -8.78 11.97
CA ALA A 466 5.11 -7.61 11.17
C ALA A 466 4.77 -6.29 11.90
N MET A 467 3.62 -6.22 12.56
CA MET A 467 3.26 -5.06 13.38
C MET A 467 4.30 -4.78 14.49
N LEU A 468 4.79 -5.84 15.15
CA LEU A 468 5.87 -5.73 16.13
C LEU A 468 7.15 -5.19 15.51
N VAL A 469 7.62 -5.80 14.42
CA VAL A 469 8.90 -5.49 13.76
C VAL A 469 8.90 -4.09 13.18
N LEU A 470 7.78 -3.65 12.59
CA LEU A 470 7.62 -2.34 11.95
C LEU A 470 7.04 -1.26 12.88
N GLY A 471 6.65 -1.63 14.10
CA GLY A 471 6.10 -0.70 15.09
C GLY A 471 4.71 -0.17 14.75
N LEU A 472 3.86 -0.96 14.07
CA LEU A 472 2.55 -0.55 13.58
C LEU A 472 1.45 -0.81 14.62
N ASP A 473 0.46 0.08 14.63
CA ASP A 473 -0.73 -0.04 15.50
C ASP A 473 -1.98 -0.49 14.70
N ASP A 474 -1.86 -0.65 13.39
CA ASP A 474 -2.96 -1.02 12.49
C ASP A 474 -2.47 -1.95 11.37
N ILE A 475 -2.97 -3.18 11.36
CA ILE A 475 -2.59 -4.22 10.41
C ILE A 475 -2.87 -3.84 8.94
N ARG A 476 -3.87 -2.99 8.70
CA ARG A 476 -4.28 -2.55 7.36
C ARG A 476 -3.19 -1.77 6.63
N GLN A 477 -2.27 -1.13 7.36
CA GLN A 477 -1.13 -0.40 6.78
C GLN A 477 -0.22 -1.30 5.94
N LEU A 478 -0.17 -2.59 6.25
CA LEU A 478 0.60 -3.58 5.48
C LEU A 478 0.02 -3.85 4.09
N TYR A 479 -1.25 -3.53 3.85
CA TYR A 479 -1.98 -3.83 2.61
C TYR A 479 -2.43 -2.59 1.85
N ILE A 480 -2.42 -1.41 2.51
CA ILE A 480 -2.62 -0.13 1.84
C ILE A 480 -1.30 0.23 1.15
N SER A 481 -1.28 0.17 -0.17
CA SER A 481 -0.07 0.44 -0.97
C SER A 481 0.27 1.94 -1.02
N ASP A 482 0.38 2.59 0.15
CA ASP A 482 0.84 3.97 0.26
C ASP A 482 2.34 4.04 -0.04
N LEU A 483 2.70 4.67 -1.16
CA LEU A 483 4.09 4.72 -1.63
C LEU A 483 5.00 5.53 -0.71
N GLU A 484 4.49 6.56 -0.06
CA GLU A 484 5.29 7.38 0.86
C GLU A 484 5.61 6.59 2.12
N TRP A 485 4.61 5.93 2.70
CA TRP A 485 4.80 5.03 3.83
C TRP A 485 5.77 3.90 3.49
N LEU A 486 5.61 3.23 2.33
CA LEU A 486 6.49 2.14 1.89
C LEU A 486 7.95 2.59 1.75
N ARG A 487 8.19 3.82 1.25
CA ARG A 487 9.54 4.38 1.10
C ARG A 487 10.24 4.65 2.44
N GLN A 488 9.47 4.92 3.49
CA GLN A 488 9.98 5.23 4.83
C GLN A 488 10.29 3.99 5.65
N GLN A 489 9.77 2.81 5.26
CA GLN A 489 9.98 1.59 6.01
C GLN A 489 11.45 1.14 5.99
N PRO A 490 11.98 0.52 7.07
CA PRO A 490 13.32 -0.02 7.08
C PRO A 490 13.47 -1.16 6.05
N ILE A 491 14.67 -1.36 5.56
CA ILE A 491 15.05 -2.58 4.83
C ILE A 491 15.44 -3.58 5.93
N LEU A 492 14.65 -4.64 6.08
CA LEU A 492 14.85 -5.67 7.11
C LEU A 492 15.91 -6.68 6.69
#